data_57796c73d7a49f261f5764c73a9f1414
#
_entry.id   57796c73d7a49f261f5764c73a9f1414
#
_cell.length_a   1.000
_cell.length_b   1.000
_cell.length_c   1.000
_cell.angle_alpha   90.00
_cell.angle_beta   90.00
_cell.angle_gamma   90.00
#
_symmetry.space_group_name_H-M   'P 1'
#
loop_
_entity.id
_entity.type
_entity.pdbx_description
1 polymer ?
#
loop_
_entity_poly.entity_id
_entity_poly.type
_entity_poly.pdbx_seq_one_letter_code
_entity_poly.pdbx_strand_id
1 'polypeptide(L)'
;DAARPAYHAAAAAASNFVTTALALAADLYESAGVDPTVARPLVERVVANVFETGAGSALTGPIARGDTDTVIGHLTAAKDVSADVGRQFGLMAEATAIRAGREEDLHRWR
;
A
#
# COMPACT_ATOMS: atom_id res chain seq x y z
N ASP A 1 -23.12 1.04 21.59
CA ASP A 1 -22.68 -0.24 22.14
C ASP A 1 -21.19 -0.47 21.89
N ALA A 2 -20.66 -1.60 22.36
CA ALA A 2 -19.23 -1.91 22.27
C ALA A 2 -18.73 -2.10 20.83
N ALA A 3 -19.60 -2.43 19.87
CA ALA A 3 -19.23 -2.65 18.48
C ALA A 3 -19.18 -1.36 17.65
N ARG A 4 -19.78 -0.29 18.13
CA ARG A 4 -19.91 0.95 17.35
C ARG A 4 -18.56 1.61 17.05
N PRO A 5 -17.61 1.73 18.01
CA PRO A 5 -16.30 2.30 17.68
C PRO A 5 -15.55 1.50 16.62
N ALA A 6 -15.61 0.17 16.67
CA ALA A 6 -14.95 -0.67 15.67
C ALA A 6 -15.63 -0.53 14.30
N TYR A 7 -16.95 -0.44 14.24
CA TYR A 7 -17.67 -0.23 13.00
C TYR A 7 -17.28 1.10 12.34
N HIS A 8 -17.22 2.18 13.14
CA HIS A 8 -16.81 3.49 12.64
C HIS A 8 -15.35 3.50 12.19
N ALA A 9 -14.46 2.83 12.92
CA ALA A 9 -13.06 2.68 12.53
C ALA A 9 -12.93 1.93 11.20
N ALA A 10 -13.74 0.88 11.00
CA ALA A 10 -13.75 0.13 9.75
C ALA A 10 -14.15 1.01 8.56
N ALA A 11 -15.20 1.84 8.74
CA ALA A 11 -15.63 2.76 7.69
C ALA A 11 -14.55 3.81 7.37
N ALA A 12 -13.86 4.32 8.40
CA ALA A 12 -12.74 5.26 8.21
C ALA A 12 -11.59 4.58 7.45
N ALA A 13 -11.25 3.36 7.80
CA ALA A 13 -10.21 2.61 7.09
C ALA A 13 -10.60 2.38 5.62
N ALA A 14 -11.83 1.96 5.38
CA ALA A 14 -12.32 1.67 4.03
C ALA A 14 -12.39 2.90 3.14
N SER A 15 -12.52 4.10 3.71
CA SER A 15 -12.59 5.35 2.96
C SER A 15 -11.27 6.13 3.01
N ASN A 16 -10.83 6.50 4.21
CA ASN A 16 -9.69 7.40 4.35
C ASN A 16 -8.36 6.74 4.01
N PHE A 17 -8.18 5.47 4.38
CA PHE A 17 -6.91 4.79 4.08
C PHE A 17 -6.81 4.45 2.60
N VAL A 18 -7.92 4.13 1.95
CA VAL A 18 -7.93 3.95 0.49
C VAL A 18 -7.58 5.26 -0.20
N THR A 19 -8.19 6.36 0.22
CA THR A 19 -7.89 7.70 -0.32
C THR A 19 -6.41 8.04 -0.13
N THR A 20 -5.85 7.79 1.04
CA THR A 20 -4.43 8.05 1.34
C THR A 20 -3.52 7.21 0.44
N ALA A 21 -3.83 5.93 0.26
CA ALA A 21 -3.05 5.07 -0.62
C ALA A 21 -3.07 5.55 -2.07
N LEU A 22 -4.23 6.00 -2.55
CA LEU A 22 -4.35 6.55 -3.91
C LEU A 22 -3.60 7.87 -4.07
N ALA A 23 -3.63 8.73 -3.05
CA ALA A 23 -2.87 9.98 -3.06
C ALA A 23 -1.36 9.70 -3.09
N LEU A 24 -0.89 8.74 -2.30
CA LEU A 24 0.51 8.31 -2.31
C LEU A 24 0.92 7.79 -3.69
N ALA A 25 0.09 6.95 -4.30
CA ALA A 25 0.35 6.46 -5.64
C ALA A 25 0.41 7.60 -6.67
N ALA A 26 -0.49 8.58 -6.55
CA ALA A 26 -0.49 9.75 -7.44
C ALA A 26 0.82 10.54 -7.34
N ASP A 27 1.32 10.77 -6.13
CA ASP A 27 2.60 11.47 -5.93
C ASP A 27 3.75 10.74 -6.64
N LEU A 28 3.77 9.42 -6.57
CA LEU A 28 4.80 8.60 -7.21
C LEU A 28 4.66 8.62 -8.74
N TYR A 29 3.45 8.49 -9.28
CA TYR A 29 3.22 8.59 -10.73
C TYR A 29 3.65 9.95 -11.26
N GLU A 30 3.26 11.02 -10.59
CA GLU A 30 3.63 12.37 -11.00
C GLU A 30 5.15 12.58 -10.99
N SER A 31 5.85 12.03 -10.00
CA SER A 31 7.32 12.11 -9.95
C SER A 31 7.96 11.37 -11.11
N ALA A 32 7.31 10.36 -11.66
CA ALA A 32 7.76 9.61 -12.83
C ALA A 32 7.29 10.24 -14.15
N GLY A 33 6.58 11.36 -14.10
CA GLY A 33 6.06 12.03 -15.29
C GLY A 33 4.85 11.35 -15.91
N VAL A 34 4.13 10.55 -15.13
CA VAL A 34 2.97 9.78 -15.58
C VAL A 34 1.70 10.33 -14.97
N ASP A 35 0.64 10.46 -15.78
CA ASP A 35 -0.66 10.90 -15.29
C ASP A 35 -1.22 9.85 -14.31
N PRO A 36 -1.56 10.25 -13.06
CA PRO A 36 -2.05 9.28 -12.06
C PRO A 36 -3.33 8.54 -12.45
N THR A 37 -4.11 9.06 -13.40
CA THR A 37 -5.34 8.39 -13.84
C THR A 37 -5.07 7.04 -14.52
N VAL A 38 -3.84 6.77 -14.94
CA VAL A 38 -3.46 5.46 -15.49
C VAL A 38 -3.65 4.33 -14.48
N ALA A 39 -3.65 4.65 -13.18
CA ALA A 39 -3.83 3.66 -12.12
C ALA A 39 -5.25 3.14 -12.01
N ARG A 40 -6.25 3.85 -12.55
CA ARG A 40 -7.67 3.50 -12.32
C ARG A 40 -8.02 2.06 -12.66
N PRO A 41 -7.69 1.53 -13.84
CA PRO A 41 -8.02 0.13 -14.15
C PRO A 41 -7.34 -0.86 -13.19
N LEU A 42 -6.10 -0.59 -12.80
CA LEU A 42 -5.38 -1.42 -11.83
C LEU A 42 -6.07 -1.39 -10.47
N VAL A 43 -6.42 -0.22 -9.98
CA VAL A 43 -7.08 -0.05 -8.67
C VAL A 43 -8.44 -0.75 -8.67
N GLU A 44 -9.25 -0.57 -9.71
CA GLU A 44 -10.55 -1.20 -9.82
C GLU A 44 -10.44 -2.73 -9.77
N ARG A 45 -9.44 -3.29 -10.46
CA ARG A 45 -9.19 -4.74 -10.45
C ARG A 45 -8.75 -5.23 -9.08
N VAL A 46 -7.84 -4.50 -8.41
CA VAL A 46 -7.36 -4.84 -7.08
C VAL A 46 -8.52 -4.84 -6.08
N VAL A 47 -9.36 -3.80 -6.12
CA VAL A 47 -10.53 -3.71 -5.24
C VAL A 47 -11.49 -4.88 -5.48
N ALA A 48 -11.80 -5.18 -6.75
CA ALA A 48 -12.67 -6.31 -7.09
C ALA A 48 -12.09 -7.62 -6.57
N ASN A 49 -10.80 -7.86 -6.76
CA ASN A 49 -10.13 -9.08 -6.29
C ASN A 49 -10.21 -9.24 -4.77
N VAL A 50 -10.03 -8.14 -4.03
CA VAL A 50 -10.13 -8.19 -2.56
C VAL A 50 -11.53 -8.63 -2.12
N PHE A 51 -12.57 -8.09 -2.75
CA PHE A 51 -13.94 -8.47 -2.40
C PHE A 51 -14.31 -9.88 -2.83
N GLU A 52 -13.72 -10.38 -3.94
CA GLU A 52 -14.01 -11.72 -4.45
C GLU A 52 -13.25 -12.82 -3.70
N THR A 53 -11.98 -12.60 -3.41
CA THR A 53 -11.09 -13.67 -2.89
C THR A 53 -10.53 -13.40 -1.50
N GLY A 54 -10.75 -12.21 -0.95
CA GLY A 54 -10.18 -11.79 0.33
C GLY A 54 -8.78 -11.18 0.15
N ALA A 55 -8.40 -10.33 1.10
CA ALA A 55 -7.16 -9.57 1.02
C ALA A 55 -5.92 -10.48 0.98
N GLY A 56 -5.91 -11.55 1.77
CA GLY A 56 -4.77 -12.47 1.82
C GLY A 56 -4.46 -13.10 0.47
N SER A 57 -5.49 -13.56 -0.24
CA SER A 57 -5.33 -14.18 -1.57
C SER A 57 -5.06 -13.15 -2.66
N ALA A 58 -5.60 -11.93 -2.52
CA ALA A 58 -5.48 -10.88 -3.52
C ALA A 58 -4.12 -10.18 -3.47
N LEU A 59 -3.40 -10.28 -2.35
CA LEU A 59 -2.13 -9.57 -2.16
C LEU A 59 -1.06 -10.15 -3.08
N THR A 60 -0.47 -9.28 -3.90
CA THR A 60 0.58 -9.62 -4.86
C THR A 60 1.75 -8.64 -4.73
N GLY A 61 2.72 -8.76 -5.61
CA GLY A 61 3.82 -7.82 -5.67
C GLY A 61 5.05 -8.25 -4.88
N PRO A 62 6.09 -7.40 -4.86
CA PRO A 62 7.40 -7.80 -4.33
C PRO A 62 7.40 -8.06 -2.82
N ILE A 63 6.59 -7.36 -2.04
CA ILE A 63 6.52 -7.59 -0.59
C ILE A 63 5.99 -9.00 -0.33
N ALA A 64 4.89 -9.38 -0.96
CA ALA A 64 4.29 -10.70 -0.80
C ALA A 64 5.22 -11.83 -1.27
N ARG A 65 6.04 -11.57 -2.30
CA ARG A 65 7.02 -12.54 -2.81
C ARG A 65 8.32 -12.60 -2.02
N GLY A 66 8.55 -11.68 -1.10
CA GLY A 66 9.83 -11.57 -0.38
C GLY A 66 10.96 -11.05 -1.26
N ASP A 67 10.67 -10.27 -2.28
CA ASP A 67 11.64 -9.67 -3.19
C ASP A 67 12.22 -8.41 -2.55
N THR A 68 13.15 -8.59 -1.63
CA THR A 68 13.70 -7.51 -0.80
C THR A 68 14.39 -6.42 -1.61
N ASP A 69 15.14 -6.78 -2.65
CA ASP A 69 15.88 -5.79 -3.45
C ASP A 69 14.92 -4.84 -4.15
N THR A 70 13.83 -5.35 -4.70
CA THR A 70 12.80 -4.53 -5.33
C THR A 70 12.11 -3.61 -4.31
N VAL A 71 11.79 -4.13 -3.13
CA VAL A 71 11.18 -3.34 -2.06
C VAL A 71 12.09 -2.19 -1.64
N ILE A 72 13.38 -2.45 -1.44
CA ILE A 72 14.36 -1.40 -1.10
C ILE A 72 14.41 -0.34 -2.19
N GLY A 73 14.40 -0.75 -3.45
CA GLY A 73 14.36 0.18 -4.58
C GLY A 73 13.13 1.08 -4.56
N HIS A 74 11.96 0.53 -4.23
CA HIS A 74 10.72 1.29 -4.09
C HIS A 74 10.79 2.27 -2.92
N LEU A 75 11.31 1.84 -1.77
CA LEU A 75 11.47 2.70 -0.60
C LEU A 75 12.40 3.87 -0.91
N THR A 76 13.48 3.62 -1.63
CA THR A 76 14.45 4.65 -2.05
C THR A 76 13.77 5.64 -3.00
N ALA A 77 13.04 5.15 -3.99
CA ALA A 77 12.30 6.01 -4.93
C ALA A 77 11.30 6.91 -4.22
N ALA A 78 10.58 6.37 -3.23
CA ALA A 78 9.63 7.16 -2.45
C ALA A 78 10.32 8.26 -1.65
N LYS A 79 11.46 7.96 -1.02
CA LYS A 79 12.27 8.94 -0.29
C LYS A 79 12.78 10.05 -1.21
N ASP A 80 13.11 9.70 -2.45
CA ASP A 80 13.61 10.67 -3.43
C ASP A 80 12.51 11.66 -3.84
N VAL A 81 11.23 11.28 -3.75
CA VAL A 81 10.13 12.21 -4.01
C VAL A 81 10.06 13.28 -2.89
N SER A 82 9.98 12.83 -1.64
CA SER A 82 10.03 13.69 -0.46
C SER A 82 10.16 12.84 0.80
N ALA A 83 10.55 13.48 1.91
CA ALA A 83 10.59 12.81 3.21
C ALA A 83 9.20 12.29 3.62
N ASP A 84 8.15 13.07 3.35
CA ASP A 84 6.78 12.68 3.70
C ASP A 84 6.29 11.49 2.86
N VAL A 85 6.54 11.49 1.56
CA VAL A 85 6.19 10.36 0.68
C VAL A 85 6.96 9.11 1.10
N GLY A 86 8.25 9.25 1.40
CA GLY A 86 9.07 8.14 1.88
C GLY A 86 8.53 7.52 3.17
N ARG A 87 8.14 8.36 4.13
CA ARG A 87 7.55 7.89 5.40
C ARG A 87 6.23 7.17 5.17
N GLN A 88 5.33 7.75 4.38
CA GLN A 88 4.04 7.14 4.09
C GLN A 88 4.20 5.81 3.37
N PHE A 89 5.07 5.75 2.37
CA PHE A 89 5.35 4.50 1.65
C PHE A 89 5.89 3.43 2.59
N GLY A 90 6.83 3.81 3.47
CA GLY A 90 7.40 2.88 4.45
C GLY A 90 6.34 2.31 5.40
N LEU A 91 5.44 3.15 5.91
CA LEU A 91 4.36 2.72 6.79
C LEU A 91 3.39 1.75 6.08
N MET A 92 3.03 2.06 4.83
CA MET A 92 2.16 1.19 4.03
C MET A 92 2.86 -0.12 3.67
N ALA A 93 4.15 -0.09 3.37
CA ALA A 93 4.94 -1.29 3.09
C ALA A 93 5.00 -2.20 4.32
N GLU A 94 5.22 -1.64 5.52
CA GLU A 94 5.21 -2.41 6.76
C GLU A 94 3.85 -3.06 7.01
N ALA A 95 2.76 -2.31 6.86
CA ALA A 95 1.41 -2.84 7.02
C ALA A 95 1.15 -3.97 6.01
N THR A 96 1.62 -3.82 4.77
CA THR A 96 1.49 -4.83 3.73
C THR A 96 2.27 -6.09 4.07
N ALA A 97 3.48 -5.96 4.60
CA ALA A 97 4.30 -7.10 5.04
C ALA A 97 3.60 -7.90 6.14
N ILE A 98 3.00 -7.21 7.10
CA ILE A 98 2.22 -7.85 8.17
C ILE A 98 1.07 -8.67 7.57
N ARG A 99 0.31 -8.10 6.64
CA ARG A 99 -0.78 -8.79 5.96
C ARG A 99 -0.31 -9.98 5.14
N ALA A 100 0.88 -9.90 4.57
CA ALA A 100 1.46 -10.96 3.74
C ALA A 100 2.15 -12.06 4.54
N GLY A 101 2.23 -11.94 5.88
CA GLY A 101 2.98 -12.86 6.72
C GLY A 101 4.49 -12.75 6.51
N ARG A 102 4.97 -11.56 6.16
CA ARG A 102 6.38 -11.26 5.85
C ARG A 102 7.05 -10.33 6.86
N GLU A 103 6.56 -10.30 8.10
CA GLU A 103 7.12 -9.40 9.11
C GLU A 103 8.61 -9.58 9.32
N GLU A 104 9.11 -10.81 9.22
CA GLU A 104 10.52 -11.11 9.37
C GLU A 104 11.40 -10.44 8.32
N ASP A 105 10.84 -9.99 7.21
CA ASP A 105 11.59 -9.30 6.16
C ASP A 105 11.84 -7.82 6.46
N LEU A 106 11.11 -7.25 7.43
CA LEU A 106 11.17 -5.79 7.70
C LEU A 106 12.57 -5.32 8.05
N HIS A 107 13.35 -6.12 8.79
CA HIS A 107 14.71 -5.75 9.17
C HIS A 107 15.64 -5.59 7.96
N ARG A 108 15.32 -6.25 6.85
CA ARG A 108 16.14 -6.22 5.62
C ARG A 108 15.97 -4.92 4.85
N TRP A 109 14.91 -4.16 5.15
CA TRP A 109 14.62 -2.90 4.44
C TRP A 109 15.31 -1.69 5.06
N ARG A 110 15.99 -1.88 6.17
CA ARG A 110 16.64 -0.82 6.94
C ARG A 110 18.09 -0.60 6.55
#